data_cf9374267e85d18216fa55ee295b9a79
#
_entry.id   cf9374267e85d18216fa55ee295b9a79
#
_cell.length_a   1.000
_cell.length_b   1.000
_cell.length_c   1.000
_cell.angle_alpha   90.00
_cell.angle_beta   90.00
_cell.angle_gamma   90.00
#
_symmetry.space_group_name_H-M   'P 1'
#
loop_
_entity.id
_entity.type
_entity.pdbx_description
1 polymer ?
#
loop_
_entity_poly.entity_id
_entity_poly.type
_entity_poly.pdbx_seq_one_letter_code
_entity_poly.pdbx_strand_id
1 'polypeptide(L)'
;MHILIISTYGFDPHFPSRPEFLLARTLATLGHRVSAVEYHHNPSQPRQELYSENLTIYRCGTFGFFSRDLWQLARTLPTPDVVHVHHLRHLLAFQAQIHWRTKAPMVLTPHGILHDGDLVVDRERPLEHPLRPERLLLTGAQLRSAIMHGAHPRRSIRNYLIHAPLHGYHGIMALSQHEKDVLVGLHVPAERITVVPNAVELQQYVDAPPRPRHAQPTILFIGQLVPRKGWDLAVRALPLIAQTIPDIRMVMVTHNTSQRSEFEALATSLGVMERITLLTSVDEAQKIQLLQEAHLLLAPSRYEGFGIPPIEAMAAHCPVVTTDCAAGNEIVHHEKTGLLVAYDDIAGYAAATIRILQDTPLRTQLIDAGYAHVIKDYTPITVANQSLEYYQQRIATFHK
;
A
#
# COMPACT_ATOMS: atom_id res chain seq x y z
N MET A 1 -5.08 23.63 -11.65
CA MET A 1 -5.87 23.46 -10.40
C MET A 1 -4.97 23.63 -9.19
N HIS A 2 -5.56 24.04 -8.06
CA HIS A 2 -4.93 23.99 -6.76
C HIS A 2 -5.41 22.73 -6.03
N ILE A 3 -4.51 21.78 -5.81
CA ILE A 3 -4.79 20.49 -5.19
C ILE A 3 -4.17 20.48 -3.79
N LEU A 4 -4.98 20.22 -2.76
CA LEU A 4 -4.51 20.03 -1.40
C LEU A 4 -4.45 18.54 -1.09
N ILE A 5 -3.26 18.00 -0.85
CA ILE A 5 -3.05 16.59 -0.49
C ILE A 5 -2.73 16.50 0.99
N ILE A 6 -3.43 15.65 1.73
CA ILE A 6 -3.25 15.48 3.19
C ILE A 6 -2.94 14.02 3.48
N SER A 7 -1.82 13.76 4.15
CA SER A 7 -1.41 12.43 4.61
C SER A 7 -0.93 12.47 6.07
N THR A 8 -0.72 11.33 6.69
CA THR A 8 -0.11 11.23 8.03
C THR A 8 1.39 11.44 7.98
N TYR A 9 2.02 10.90 6.97
CA TYR A 9 3.43 10.97 6.61
C TYR A 9 3.49 10.66 5.11
N GLY A 10 4.60 10.91 4.48
CA GLY A 10 4.73 10.50 3.08
C GLY A 10 5.49 11.48 2.21
N PHE A 11 5.64 12.74 2.64
CA PHE A 11 6.29 13.77 1.84
C PHE A 11 7.77 13.98 2.24
N ASP A 12 8.44 12.88 2.61
CA ASP A 12 9.87 12.89 2.90
C ASP A 12 10.69 12.67 1.62
N PRO A 13 11.57 13.62 1.23
CA PRO A 13 12.43 13.47 0.04
C PRO A 13 13.36 12.25 0.05
N HIS A 14 13.64 11.66 1.23
CA HIS A 14 14.42 10.42 1.34
C HIS A 14 13.62 9.17 0.93
N PHE A 15 12.29 9.28 0.82
CA PHE A 15 11.40 8.19 0.40
C PHE A 15 10.51 8.64 -0.76
N PRO A 16 11.10 8.97 -1.92
CA PRO A 16 10.38 9.59 -3.04
C PRO A 16 9.37 8.67 -3.72
N SER A 17 9.49 7.37 -3.53
CA SER A 17 8.60 6.34 -4.10
C SER A 17 7.30 6.14 -3.32
N ARG A 18 7.11 6.85 -2.19
CA ARG A 18 5.83 6.79 -1.46
C ARG A 18 4.68 7.28 -2.34
N PRO A 19 3.56 6.54 -2.40
CA PRO A 19 2.47 6.83 -3.35
C PRO A 19 1.95 8.26 -3.27
N GLU A 20 1.80 8.81 -2.06
CA GLU A 20 1.30 10.17 -1.83
C GLU A 20 2.26 11.22 -2.38
N PHE A 21 3.56 11.00 -2.15
CA PHE A 21 4.59 11.94 -2.60
C PHE A 21 4.83 11.84 -4.10
N LEU A 22 4.82 10.63 -4.62
CA LEU A 22 4.93 10.39 -6.06
C LEU A 22 3.78 11.06 -6.81
N LEU A 23 2.55 10.91 -6.33
CA LEU A 23 1.39 11.59 -6.89
C LEU A 23 1.53 13.12 -6.80
N ALA A 24 1.90 13.65 -5.64
CA ALA A 24 2.06 15.10 -5.42
C ALA A 24 3.11 15.71 -6.37
N ARG A 25 4.27 15.07 -6.50
CA ARG A 25 5.35 15.49 -7.40
C ARG A 25 4.92 15.44 -8.87
N THR A 26 4.26 14.36 -9.27
CA THR A 26 3.80 14.18 -10.65
C THR A 26 2.76 15.22 -11.01
N LEU A 27 1.78 15.49 -10.14
CA LEU A 27 0.79 16.54 -10.35
C LEU A 27 1.42 17.94 -10.46
N ALA A 28 2.44 18.22 -9.64
CA ALA A 28 3.19 19.47 -9.72
C ALA A 28 3.97 19.60 -11.04
N THR A 29 4.58 18.52 -11.52
CA THR A 29 5.27 18.46 -12.82
C THR A 29 4.31 18.68 -13.99
N LEU A 30 3.06 18.23 -13.84
CA LEU A 30 1.98 18.49 -14.82
C LEU A 30 1.42 19.93 -14.78
N GLY A 31 2.04 20.82 -13.97
CA GLY A 31 1.70 22.24 -13.90
C GLY A 31 0.54 22.56 -12.94
N HIS A 32 0.16 21.64 -12.08
CA HIS A 32 -0.85 21.90 -11.03
C HIS A 32 -0.18 22.40 -9.75
N ARG A 33 -0.78 23.42 -9.12
CA ARG A 33 -0.35 23.88 -7.80
C ARG A 33 -0.73 22.83 -6.75
N VAL A 34 0.25 22.29 -6.03
CA VAL A 34 0.04 21.27 -5.01
C VAL A 34 0.48 21.78 -3.64
N SER A 35 -0.42 21.72 -2.67
CA SER A 35 -0.14 21.92 -1.25
C SER A 35 -0.20 20.58 -0.55
N ALA A 36 0.94 20.05 -0.09
CA ALA A 36 1.02 18.77 0.60
C ALA A 36 1.09 19.00 2.11
N VAL A 37 0.28 18.30 2.90
CA VAL A 37 0.20 18.44 4.36
C VAL A 37 0.45 17.09 5.03
N GLU A 38 1.37 17.06 6.00
CA GLU A 38 1.67 15.88 6.83
C GLU A 38 1.87 16.25 8.30
N TYR A 39 1.99 15.24 9.17
CA TYR A 39 2.43 15.47 10.53
C TYR A 39 3.91 15.86 10.59
N HIS A 40 4.26 16.77 11.49
CA HIS A 40 5.63 17.15 11.78
C HIS A 40 6.29 16.11 12.70
N HIS A 41 6.78 15.02 12.10
CA HIS A 41 7.40 13.90 12.83
C HIS A 41 8.87 14.15 13.16
N ASN A 42 9.59 14.86 12.29
CA ASN A 42 11.01 15.12 12.43
C ASN A 42 11.26 16.61 12.74
N PRO A 43 11.65 16.97 13.98
CA PRO A 43 11.89 18.36 14.35
C PRO A 43 12.98 19.06 13.55
N SER A 44 13.88 18.33 12.89
CA SER A 44 14.93 18.90 12.04
C SER A 44 14.42 19.38 10.68
N GLN A 45 13.23 18.93 10.24
CA GLN A 45 12.62 19.37 9.00
C GLN A 45 11.89 20.71 9.19
N PRO A 46 11.90 21.60 8.19
CA PRO A 46 11.17 22.86 8.27
C PRO A 46 9.65 22.61 8.27
N ARG A 47 8.89 23.47 8.97
CA ARG A 47 7.42 23.39 8.99
C ARG A 47 6.77 23.70 7.64
N GLN A 48 7.45 24.46 6.80
CA GLN A 48 7.08 24.72 5.41
C GLN A 48 8.30 24.62 4.51
N GLU A 49 8.15 23.92 3.40
CA GLU A 49 9.21 23.67 2.43
C GLU A 49 8.67 23.86 1.02
N LEU A 50 9.30 24.73 0.24
CA LEU A 50 9.05 24.82 -1.20
C LEU A 50 9.87 23.72 -1.88
N TYR A 51 9.26 22.58 -2.15
CA TYR A 51 9.93 21.43 -2.75
C TYR A 51 10.22 21.64 -4.26
N SER A 52 9.27 22.25 -4.96
CA SER A 52 9.41 22.68 -6.36
C SER A 52 8.53 23.90 -6.61
N GLU A 53 8.63 24.51 -7.80
CA GLU A 53 7.83 25.68 -8.18
C GLU A 53 6.33 25.49 -7.87
N ASN A 54 5.80 24.29 -8.09
CA ASN A 54 4.37 23.98 -7.95
C ASN A 54 4.04 23.11 -6.72
N LEU A 55 5.01 22.71 -5.90
CA LEU A 55 4.78 21.84 -4.74
C LEU A 55 5.33 22.47 -3.47
N THR A 56 4.44 22.79 -2.53
CA THR A 56 4.79 23.22 -1.17
C THR A 56 4.37 22.17 -0.16
N ILE A 57 5.28 21.76 0.73
CA ILE A 57 5.03 20.82 1.81
C ILE A 57 4.85 21.60 3.12
N TYR A 58 3.78 21.28 3.85
CA TYR A 58 3.45 21.85 5.16
C TYR A 58 3.46 20.73 6.21
N ARG A 59 4.21 20.92 7.29
CA ARG A 59 4.32 19.96 8.40
C ARG A 59 3.64 20.48 9.63
N CYS A 60 2.56 19.81 10.03
CA CYS A 60 1.66 20.22 11.10
C CYS A 60 1.97 19.47 12.40
N GLY A 61 2.26 20.19 13.48
CA GLY A 61 2.35 19.62 14.82
C GLY A 61 0.96 19.23 15.32
N THR A 62 0.92 18.23 16.22
CA THR A 62 -0.32 17.79 16.86
C THR A 62 -0.27 17.99 18.36
N PHE A 63 -1.41 18.38 18.93
CA PHE A 63 -1.63 18.39 20.37
C PHE A 63 -2.95 17.65 20.64
N GLY A 64 -2.85 16.43 21.18
CA GLY A 64 -4.01 15.57 21.41
C GLY A 64 -4.78 15.25 20.11
N PHE A 65 -6.04 15.64 20.04
CA PHE A 65 -6.93 15.38 18.90
C PHE A 65 -6.97 16.51 17.85
N PHE A 66 -6.16 17.57 18.00
CA PHE A 66 -6.20 18.74 17.13
C PHE A 66 -4.81 19.18 16.69
N SER A 67 -4.71 19.59 15.42
CA SER A 67 -3.57 20.37 14.91
C SER A 67 -3.97 21.84 14.80
N ARG A 68 -3.34 22.70 15.62
CA ARG A 68 -3.49 24.16 15.50
C ARG A 68 -2.89 24.64 14.18
N ASP A 69 -1.81 24.02 13.74
CA ASP A 69 -1.13 24.39 12.50
C ASP A 69 -2.04 24.13 11.28
N LEU A 70 -2.72 22.97 11.22
CA LEU A 70 -3.71 22.71 10.17
C LEU A 70 -4.88 23.68 10.19
N TRP A 71 -5.33 24.09 11.39
CA TRP A 71 -6.39 25.09 11.55
C TRP A 71 -5.95 26.46 11.01
N GLN A 72 -4.73 26.88 11.33
CA GLN A 72 -4.16 28.13 10.84
C GLN A 72 -3.94 28.08 9.32
N LEU A 73 -3.39 26.98 8.82
CA LEU A 73 -3.16 26.74 7.40
C LEU A 73 -4.47 26.83 6.60
N ALA A 74 -5.55 26.22 7.11
CA ALA A 74 -6.87 26.26 6.48
C ALA A 74 -7.50 27.67 6.38
N ARG A 75 -7.00 28.64 7.14
CA ARG A 75 -7.42 30.05 7.08
C ARG A 75 -6.55 30.89 6.14
N THR A 76 -5.31 30.48 5.92
CA THR A 76 -4.31 31.23 5.15
C THR A 76 -4.13 30.71 3.73
N LEU A 77 -4.36 29.40 3.50
CA LEU A 77 -4.32 28.85 2.15
C LEU A 77 -5.53 29.33 1.33
N PRO A 78 -5.32 29.69 0.05
CA PRO A 78 -6.41 29.82 -0.89
C PRO A 78 -7.27 28.56 -0.91
N THR A 79 -8.58 28.69 -1.08
CA THR A 79 -9.47 27.54 -1.20
C THR A 79 -8.99 26.62 -2.32
N PRO A 80 -8.69 25.35 -2.05
CA PRO A 80 -8.26 24.43 -3.09
C PRO A 80 -9.44 24.04 -3.98
N ASP A 81 -9.15 23.69 -5.23
CA ASP A 81 -10.16 23.16 -6.16
C ASP A 81 -10.60 21.74 -5.74
N VAL A 82 -9.71 20.99 -5.09
CA VAL A 82 -9.96 19.65 -4.55
C VAL A 82 -9.08 19.39 -3.33
N VAL A 83 -9.61 18.65 -2.35
CA VAL A 83 -8.85 18.14 -1.20
C VAL A 83 -8.75 16.63 -1.31
N HIS A 84 -7.54 16.10 -1.47
CA HIS A 84 -7.29 14.66 -1.51
C HIS A 84 -6.64 14.21 -0.21
N VAL A 85 -7.31 13.33 0.51
CA VAL A 85 -6.83 12.76 1.78
C VAL A 85 -6.34 11.35 1.53
N HIS A 86 -5.12 11.06 1.95
CA HIS A 86 -4.55 9.72 1.98
C HIS A 86 -4.66 9.15 3.38
N HIS A 87 -5.06 7.88 3.47
CA HIS A 87 -5.37 7.17 4.71
C HIS A 87 -6.59 7.72 5.45
N LEU A 88 -7.50 6.84 5.84
CA LEU A 88 -8.71 7.23 6.58
C LEU A 88 -8.42 7.48 8.07
N ARG A 89 -7.60 6.63 8.67
CA ARG A 89 -7.52 6.45 10.13
C ARG A 89 -6.58 7.44 10.83
N HIS A 90 -6.69 8.72 10.52
CA HIS A 90 -5.91 9.74 11.19
C HIS A 90 -6.69 11.03 11.46
N LEU A 91 -6.22 11.80 12.44
CA LEU A 91 -6.92 13.00 12.92
C LEU A 91 -6.89 14.17 11.93
N LEU A 92 -5.84 14.27 11.10
CA LEU A 92 -5.80 15.28 10.02
C LEU A 92 -6.94 15.05 9.03
N ALA A 93 -7.28 13.77 8.71
CA ALA A 93 -8.40 13.43 7.84
C ALA A 93 -9.74 13.93 8.41
N PHE A 94 -9.97 13.67 9.70
CA PHE A 94 -11.17 14.15 10.40
C PHE A 94 -11.22 15.70 10.45
N GLN A 95 -10.11 16.32 10.81
CA GLN A 95 -10.04 17.78 10.90
C GLN A 95 -10.16 18.44 9.53
N ALA A 96 -9.63 17.84 8.47
CA ALA A 96 -9.78 18.30 7.09
C ALA A 96 -11.27 18.37 6.68
N GLN A 97 -12.08 17.38 7.05
CA GLN A 97 -13.51 17.42 6.76
C GLN A 97 -14.22 18.59 7.43
N ILE A 98 -13.86 18.94 8.66
CA ILE A 98 -14.44 20.11 9.36
C ILE A 98 -14.18 21.40 8.58
N HIS A 99 -12.99 21.51 7.94
CA HIS A 99 -12.59 22.76 7.28
C HIS A 99 -13.06 22.87 5.83
N TRP A 100 -12.98 21.79 5.06
CA TRP A 100 -13.09 21.86 3.61
C TRP A 100 -14.33 21.20 3.02
N ARG A 101 -15.03 20.32 3.77
CA ARG A 101 -16.17 19.54 3.24
C ARG A 101 -17.24 20.38 2.53
N THR A 102 -17.46 21.62 2.97
CA THR A 102 -18.46 22.53 2.38
C THR A 102 -17.86 23.55 1.42
N LYS A 103 -16.52 23.54 1.23
CA LYS A 103 -15.80 24.55 0.45
C LYS A 103 -15.15 23.99 -0.82
N ALA A 104 -14.83 22.69 -0.80
CA ALA A 104 -14.19 21.99 -1.91
C ALA A 104 -14.59 20.51 -1.90
N PRO A 105 -14.63 19.83 -3.05
CA PRO A 105 -14.82 18.41 -3.10
C PRO A 105 -13.67 17.71 -2.39
N MET A 106 -14.02 16.75 -1.53
CA MET A 106 -13.05 15.93 -0.80
C MET A 106 -13.00 14.53 -1.36
N VAL A 107 -11.81 14.06 -1.70
CA VAL A 107 -11.50 12.73 -2.20
C VAL A 107 -10.67 11.98 -1.15
N LEU A 108 -10.88 10.69 -1.00
CA LEU A 108 -10.11 9.82 -0.11
C LEU A 108 -9.43 8.72 -0.91
N THR A 109 -8.15 8.44 -0.64
CA THR A 109 -7.51 7.17 -0.97
C THR A 109 -7.22 6.42 0.35
N PRO A 110 -7.90 5.29 0.64
CA PRO A 110 -7.80 4.63 1.95
C PRO A 110 -6.46 3.93 2.22
N HIS A 111 -5.75 3.48 1.20
CA HIS A 111 -4.53 2.66 1.27
C HIS A 111 -4.69 1.35 2.06
N GLY A 112 -5.76 0.62 1.78
CA GLY A 112 -6.15 -0.56 2.52
C GLY A 112 -7.00 -0.16 3.73
N ILE A 113 -8.32 -0.28 3.59
CA ILE A 113 -9.25 0.07 4.67
C ILE A 113 -9.17 -0.88 5.86
N LEU A 114 -8.69 -2.11 5.61
CA LEU A 114 -8.53 -3.16 6.62
C LEU A 114 -7.09 -3.23 7.10
N HIS A 115 -6.92 -3.34 8.41
CA HIS A 115 -5.61 -3.55 9.06
C HIS A 115 -5.55 -4.92 9.74
N ASP A 116 -4.35 -5.38 10.11
CA ASP A 116 -4.13 -6.68 10.75
C ASP A 116 -5.08 -6.95 11.94
N GLY A 117 -5.41 -5.91 12.70
CA GLY A 117 -6.33 -6.04 13.82
C GLY A 117 -7.81 -6.20 13.43
N ASP A 118 -8.17 -5.92 12.18
CA ASP A 118 -9.54 -6.06 11.65
C ASP A 118 -9.71 -7.41 10.95
N LEU A 119 -8.59 -8.06 10.58
CA LEU A 119 -8.56 -9.36 9.94
C LEU A 119 -8.71 -10.45 11.01
N VAL A 120 -9.71 -11.30 10.86
CA VAL A 120 -9.77 -12.56 11.60
C VAL A 120 -8.90 -13.55 10.82
N VAL A 121 -7.76 -13.93 11.37
CA VAL A 121 -6.98 -15.04 10.83
C VAL A 121 -7.73 -16.32 11.20
N ASP A 122 -8.74 -16.66 10.43
CA ASP A 122 -9.34 -17.99 10.44
C ASP A 122 -8.52 -18.85 9.49
N ARG A 123 -7.81 -19.83 10.03
CA ARG A 123 -6.95 -20.74 9.24
C ARG A 123 -7.77 -21.67 8.35
N GLU A 124 -9.08 -21.75 8.55
CA GLU A 124 -9.97 -22.67 7.85
C GLU A 124 -10.78 -21.99 6.75
N ARG A 125 -10.77 -20.65 6.63
CA ARG A 125 -11.53 -19.91 5.62
C ARG A 125 -10.69 -18.85 4.92
N PRO A 126 -10.79 -18.76 3.58
CA PRO A 126 -10.24 -17.61 2.85
C PRO A 126 -10.77 -16.31 3.45
N LEU A 127 -9.92 -15.28 3.48
CA LEU A 127 -10.28 -13.94 3.97
C LEU A 127 -11.24 -13.22 2.99
N GLU A 128 -12.39 -13.80 2.69
CA GLU A 128 -13.38 -13.18 1.79
C GLU A 128 -14.02 -11.95 2.42
N HIS A 129 -14.23 -11.93 3.73
CA HIS A 129 -14.73 -10.77 4.48
C HIS A 129 -14.34 -10.85 5.98
N PRO A 130 -13.14 -10.44 6.34
CA PRO A 130 -12.72 -10.53 7.76
C PRO A 130 -13.03 -9.24 8.52
N LEU A 131 -14.22 -8.67 8.35
CA LEU A 131 -14.63 -7.51 9.12
C LEU A 131 -15.11 -7.96 10.50
N ARG A 132 -14.40 -7.52 11.55
CA ARG A 132 -14.99 -7.38 12.87
C ARG A 132 -15.80 -6.07 12.88
N PRO A 133 -17.14 -6.11 12.70
CA PRO A 133 -17.97 -4.90 12.58
C PRO A 133 -17.80 -3.96 13.79
N GLU A 134 -17.52 -4.52 14.96
CA GLU A 134 -17.30 -3.78 16.20
C GLU A 134 -16.05 -2.88 16.21
N ARG A 135 -15.14 -3.05 15.24
CA ARG A 135 -13.95 -2.21 15.11
C ARG A 135 -14.10 -1.08 14.11
N LEU A 136 -15.08 -1.18 13.21
CA LEU A 136 -15.39 -0.16 12.19
C LEU A 136 -16.69 0.57 12.57
N LEU A 137 -16.60 1.51 13.50
CA LEU A 137 -17.75 2.29 13.94
C LEU A 137 -17.95 3.49 13.00
N LEU A 138 -18.88 3.36 12.06
CA LEU A 138 -19.17 4.36 11.03
C LEU A 138 -20.33 5.29 11.41
N THR A 139 -21.22 4.86 12.30
CA THR A 139 -22.42 5.61 12.68
C THR A 139 -22.52 5.79 14.19
N GLY A 140 -23.24 6.85 14.62
CA GLY A 140 -23.52 7.08 16.03
C GLY A 140 -24.39 5.98 16.66
N ALA A 141 -25.18 5.27 15.86
CA ALA A 141 -25.95 4.11 16.31
C ALA A 141 -25.03 2.92 16.65
N GLN A 142 -24.04 2.64 15.79
CA GLN A 142 -23.03 1.60 16.05
C GLN A 142 -22.19 1.96 17.29
N LEU A 143 -21.79 3.24 17.46
CA LEU A 143 -21.07 3.69 18.64
C LEU A 143 -21.90 3.44 19.93
N ARG A 144 -23.16 3.83 19.95
CA ARG A 144 -24.06 3.61 21.10
C ARG A 144 -24.21 2.12 21.38
N SER A 145 -24.45 1.32 20.35
CA SER A 145 -24.58 -0.15 20.49
C SER A 145 -23.30 -0.76 21.07
N ALA A 146 -22.11 -0.40 20.55
CA ALA A 146 -20.84 -0.93 21.06
C ALA A 146 -20.65 -0.63 22.56
N ILE A 147 -20.95 0.60 23.00
CA ILE A 147 -20.84 1.00 24.41
C ILE A 147 -21.85 0.24 25.28
N MET A 148 -23.11 0.11 24.82
CA MET A 148 -24.15 -0.63 25.57
C MET A 148 -23.81 -2.12 25.73
N HIS A 149 -23.10 -2.72 24.77
CA HIS A 149 -22.64 -4.10 24.84
C HIS A 149 -21.24 -4.28 25.48
N GLY A 150 -20.79 -3.30 26.27
CA GLY A 150 -19.63 -3.41 27.15
C GLY A 150 -18.28 -3.00 26.50
N ALA A 151 -18.28 -2.42 25.30
CA ALA A 151 -17.07 -1.88 24.72
C ALA A 151 -16.56 -0.66 25.51
N HIS A 152 -15.23 -0.53 25.66
CA HIS A 152 -14.65 0.58 26.42
C HIS A 152 -14.96 1.94 25.76
N PRO A 153 -15.65 2.88 26.44
CA PRO A 153 -16.19 4.10 25.82
C PRO A 153 -15.15 4.95 25.09
N ARG A 154 -14.00 5.23 25.74
CA ARG A 154 -12.91 6.06 25.12
C ARG A 154 -12.37 5.42 23.85
N ARG A 155 -12.21 4.09 23.82
CA ARG A 155 -11.75 3.35 22.64
C ARG A 155 -12.79 3.40 21.52
N SER A 156 -14.05 3.21 21.86
CA SER A 156 -15.17 3.23 20.90
C SER A 156 -15.36 4.62 20.30
N ILE A 157 -15.29 5.69 21.11
CA ILE A 157 -15.36 7.06 20.63
C ILE A 157 -14.20 7.35 19.66
N ARG A 158 -12.98 6.97 20.04
CA ARG A 158 -11.82 7.13 19.15
C ARG A 158 -12.03 6.40 17.82
N ASN A 159 -12.45 5.13 17.84
CA ASN A 159 -12.72 4.35 16.64
C ASN A 159 -13.80 5.01 15.78
N TYR A 160 -14.86 5.51 16.37
CA TYR A 160 -15.89 6.25 15.66
C TYR A 160 -15.32 7.51 14.98
N LEU A 161 -14.56 8.33 15.69
CA LEU A 161 -14.01 9.58 15.14
C LEU A 161 -13.05 9.36 13.96
N ILE A 162 -12.34 8.23 13.90
CA ILE A 162 -11.42 7.94 12.79
C ILE A 162 -12.08 7.23 11.61
N HIS A 163 -13.26 6.61 11.79
CA HIS A 163 -13.95 5.87 10.72
C HIS A 163 -15.18 6.59 10.18
N ALA A 164 -15.94 7.30 11.02
CA ALA A 164 -17.12 8.04 10.61
C ALA A 164 -16.90 9.03 9.43
N PRO A 165 -15.71 9.64 9.27
CA PRO A 165 -15.40 10.46 8.10
C PRO A 165 -15.57 9.76 6.75
N LEU A 166 -15.55 8.42 6.68
CA LEU A 166 -15.66 7.68 5.43
C LEU A 166 -16.84 8.12 4.56
N HIS A 167 -18.03 8.25 5.17
CA HIS A 167 -19.22 8.67 4.44
C HIS A 167 -19.27 10.18 4.12
N GLY A 168 -18.36 10.95 4.68
CA GLY A 168 -18.26 12.39 4.47
C GLY A 168 -17.51 12.81 3.21
N TYR A 169 -16.82 11.89 2.54
CA TYR A 169 -16.09 12.19 1.31
C TYR A 169 -17.02 12.23 0.10
N HIS A 170 -16.75 13.18 -0.81
CA HIS A 170 -17.47 13.36 -2.06
C HIS A 170 -17.07 12.35 -3.11
N GLY A 171 -15.89 11.74 -2.95
CA GLY A 171 -15.37 10.69 -3.79
C GLY A 171 -14.32 9.85 -3.07
N ILE A 172 -14.14 8.60 -3.54
CA ILE A 172 -13.10 7.70 -3.04
C ILE A 172 -12.36 7.10 -4.23
N MET A 173 -11.05 7.11 -4.16
CA MET A 173 -10.15 6.44 -5.09
C MET A 173 -9.67 5.15 -4.41
N ALA A 174 -10.32 4.04 -4.69
CA ALA A 174 -9.91 2.72 -4.25
C ALA A 174 -8.69 2.26 -5.06
N LEU A 175 -7.76 1.56 -4.42
CA LEU A 175 -6.53 1.10 -5.07
C LEU A 175 -6.74 -0.17 -5.93
N SER A 176 -7.84 -0.89 -5.70
CA SER A 176 -8.19 -2.14 -6.38
C SER A 176 -9.70 -2.29 -6.46
N GLN A 177 -10.20 -3.17 -7.34
CA GLN A 177 -11.61 -3.52 -7.38
C GLN A 177 -12.04 -4.18 -6.07
N HIS A 178 -11.17 -5.04 -5.50
CA HIS A 178 -11.42 -5.64 -4.19
C HIS A 178 -11.63 -4.57 -3.10
N GLU A 179 -10.78 -3.52 -3.03
CA GLU A 179 -10.98 -2.43 -2.06
C GLU A 179 -12.28 -1.67 -2.32
N LYS A 180 -12.67 -1.47 -3.59
CA LYS A 180 -13.97 -0.89 -3.96
C LYS A 180 -15.12 -1.74 -3.44
N ASP A 181 -15.06 -3.07 -3.61
CA ASP A 181 -16.12 -3.99 -3.16
C ASP A 181 -16.24 -3.97 -1.63
N VAL A 182 -15.12 -3.92 -0.90
CA VAL A 182 -15.11 -3.73 0.56
C VAL A 182 -15.79 -2.40 0.95
N LEU A 183 -15.49 -1.31 0.25
CA LEU A 183 -16.11 0.00 0.51
C LEU A 183 -17.61 0.00 0.24
N VAL A 184 -18.06 -0.65 -0.83
CA VAL A 184 -19.51 -0.84 -1.13
C VAL A 184 -20.15 -1.66 -0.02
N GLY A 185 -19.52 -2.73 0.47
CA GLY A 185 -19.95 -3.49 1.62
C GLY A 185 -20.06 -2.67 2.92
N LEU A 186 -19.32 -1.57 3.02
CA LEU A 186 -19.42 -0.57 4.09
C LEU A 186 -20.45 0.54 3.80
N HIS A 187 -21.34 0.32 2.84
CA HIS A 187 -22.41 1.23 2.43
C HIS A 187 -21.93 2.56 1.84
N VAL A 188 -20.74 2.59 1.25
CA VAL A 188 -20.32 3.72 0.41
C VAL A 188 -20.97 3.56 -0.97
N PRO A 189 -21.67 4.58 -1.49
CA PRO A 189 -22.29 4.49 -2.82
C PRO A 189 -21.26 4.22 -3.91
N ALA A 190 -21.52 3.21 -4.75
CA ALA A 190 -20.58 2.74 -5.78
C ALA A 190 -20.19 3.83 -6.79
N GLU A 191 -21.09 4.78 -7.08
CA GLU A 191 -20.88 5.92 -7.97
C GLU A 191 -19.93 6.97 -7.40
N ARG A 192 -19.62 6.89 -6.10
CA ARG A 192 -18.59 7.71 -5.45
C ARG A 192 -17.22 7.05 -5.43
N ILE A 193 -17.09 5.83 -5.96
CA ILE A 193 -15.85 5.09 -5.90
C ILE A 193 -15.34 4.84 -7.30
N THR A 194 -14.11 5.29 -7.58
CA THR A 194 -13.34 4.88 -8.76
C THR A 194 -12.13 4.05 -8.32
N VAL A 195 -11.63 3.20 -9.21
CA VAL A 195 -10.38 2.48 -8.97
C VAL A 195 -9.25 3.26 -9.63
N VAL A 196 -8.27 3.68 -8.80
CA VAL A 196 -7.03 4.32 -9.26
C VAL A 196 -5.88 3.66 -8.48
N PRO A 197 -5.00 2.90 -9.13
CA PRO A 197 -3.94 2.15 -8.48
C PRO A 197 -2.84 3.07 -7.93
N ASN A 198 -1.94 2.51 -7.12
CA ASN A 198 -0.67 3.17 -6.83
C ASN A 198 0.25 3.12 -8.05
N ALA A 199 1.10 4.13 -8.19
CA ALA A 199 2.18 4.15 -9.18
C ALA A 199 3.48 3.56 -8.60
N VAL A 200 4.38 3.15 -9.49
CA VAL A 200 5.78 2.87 -9.20
C VAL A 200 6.66 3.95 -9.84
N GLU A 201 7.68 4.42 -9.12
CA GLU A 201 8.67 5.38 -9.63
C GLU A 201 9.60 4.68 -10.64
N LEU A 202 9.07 4.41 -11.83
CA LEU A 202 9.72 3.59 -12.85
C LEU A 202 11.12 4.11 -13.21
N GLN A 203 11.34 5.44 -13.20
CA GLN A 203 12.62 6.03 -13.58
C GLN A 203 13.78 5.56 -12.69
N GLN A 204 13.53 5.31 -11.41
CA GLN A 204 14.56 4.79 -10.50
C GLN A 204 15.05 3.39 -10.89
N TYR A 205 14.18 2.57 -11.49
CA TYR A 205 14.53 1.23 -11.97
C TYR A 205 15.27 1.29 -13.30
N VAL A 206 14.92 2.25 -14.17
CA VAL A 206 15.60 2.48 -15.46
C VAL A 206 17.01 3.06 -15.24
N ASP A 207 17.15 4.00 -14.30
CA ASP A 207 18.43 4.67 -14.02
C ASP A 207 19.37 3.80 -13.15
N ALA A 208 18.84 2.78 -12.48
CA ALA A 208 19.63 1.88 -11.68
C ALA A 208 20.61 1.09 -12.56
N PRO A 209 21.89 0.98 -12.18
CA PRO A 209 22.84 0.17 -12.93
C PRO A 209 22.34 -1.29 -12.97
N PRO A 210 22.34 -1.93 -14.16
CA PRO A 210 21.90 -3.31 -14.27
C PRO A 210 22.79 -4.25 -13.44
N ARG A 211 22.17 -5.17 -12.72
CA ARG A 211 22.84 -6.15 -11.88
C ARG A 211 22.61 -7.56 -12.39
N PRO A 212 23.63 -8.41 -12.41
CA PRO A 212 23.44 -9.84 -12.68
C PRO A 212 22.66 -10.46 -11.53
N ARG A 213 21.85 -11.46 -11.84
CA ARG A 213 21.23 -12.28 -10.79
C ARG A 213 22.28 -12.98 -9.95
N HIS A 214 21.94 -13.29 -8.71
CA HIS A 214 22.82 -14.07 -7.83
C HIS A 214 23.27 -15.38 -8.51
N ALA A 215 24.51 -15.81 -8.24
CA ALA A 215 25.00 -17.10 -8.74
C ALA A 215 24.19 -18.28 -8.19
N GLN A 216 23.70 -18.18 -6.95
CA GLN A 216 22.81 -19.14 -6.32
C GLN A 216 21.34 -18.74 -6.54
N PRO A 217 20.44 -19.69 -6.82
CA PRO A 217 19.00 -19.42 -6.89
C PRO A 217 18.53 -18.69 -5.63
N THR A 218 17.97 -17.50 -5.79
CA THR A 218 17.61 -16.63 -4.66
C THR A 218 16.18 -16.13 -4.81
N ILE A 219 15.37 -16.39 -3.78
CA ILE A 219 14.03 -15.88 -3.61
C ILE A 219 14.11 -14.59 -2.80
N LEU A 220 13.37 -13.56 -3.21
CA LEU A 220 13.20 -12.35 -2.43
C LEU A 220 11.79 -12.30 -1.83
N PHE A 221 11.69 -11.94 -0.56
CA PHE A 221 10.46 -11.57 0.12
C PHE A 221 10.59 -10.13 0.61
N ILE A 222 9.61 -9.28 0.34
CA ILE A 222 9.54 -7.89 0.85
C ILE A 222 8.22 -7.71 1.58
N GLY A 223 8.28 -7.53 2.90
CA GLY A 223 7.08 -7.34 3.71
C GLY A 223 7.34 -7.31 5.21
N GLN A 224 6.36 -6.83 5.95
CA GLN A 224 6.40 -6.88 7.40
C GLN A 224 6.28 -8.32 7.90
N LEU A 225 6.92 -8.65 9.02
CA LEU A 225 6.68 -9.91 9.72
C LEU A 225 5.36 -9.82 10.49
N VAL A 226 4.25 -9.90 9.75
CA VAL A 226 2.87 -9.93 10.27
C VAL A 226 2.07 -10.99 9.51
N PRO A 227 1.03 -11.61 10.13
CA PRO A 227 0.31 -12.74 9.52
C PRO A 227 -0.26 -12.45 8.13
N ARG A 228 -0.78 -11.25 7.89
CA ARG A 228 -1.37 -10.91 6.59
C ARG A 228 -0.36 -10.90 5.44
N LYS A 229 0.94 -10.72 5.70
CA LYS A 229 1.99 -10.74 4.67
C LYS A 229 2.47 -12.15 4.32
N GLY A 230 2.01 -13.17 5.04
CA GLY A 230 2.30 -14.57 4.72
C GLY A 230 3.78 -14.95 4.81
N TRP A 231 4.57 -14.24 5.63
CA TRP A 231 5.99 -14.58 5.80
C TRP A 231 6.20 -16.03 6.22
N ASP A 232 5.27 -16.57 7.01
CA ASP A 232 5.28 -17.96 7.46
C ASP A 232 5.04 -18.94 6.30
N LEU A 233 4.26 -18.58 5.29
CA LEU A 233 4.05 -19.39 4.07
C LEU A 233 5.33 -19.45 3.24
N ALA A 234 6.03 -18.31 3.08
CA ALA A 234 7.32 -18.28 2.39
C ALA A 234 8.35 -19.18 3.07
N VAL A 235 8.45 -19.10 4.41
CA VAL A 235 9.38 -19.95 5.19
C VAL A 235 9.00 -21.42 5.11
N ARG A 236 7.71 -21.77 5.18
CA ARG A 236 7.22 -23.16 5.07
C ARG A 236 7.39 -23.75 3.67
N ALA A 237 7.36 -22.95 2.61
CA ALA A 237 7.62 -23.43 1.25
C ALA A 237 9.09 -23.76 1.01
N LEU A 238 10.03 -23.14 1.74
CA LEU A 238 11.46 -23.26 1.49
C LEU A 238 12.01 -24.69 1.61
N PRO A 239 11.63 -25.53 2.61
CA PRO A 239 12.07 -26.93 2.65
C PRO A 239 11.62 -27.74 1.42
N LEU A 240 10.41 -27.49 0.90
CA LEU A 240 9.89 -28.17 -0.28
C LEU A 240 10.67 -27.77 -1.54
N ILE A 241 10.98 -26.48 -1.66
CA ILE A 241 11.82 -25.98 -2.76
C ILE A 241 13.22 -26.58 -2.69
N ALA A 242 13.81 -26.64 -1.49
CA ALA A 242 15.16 -27.16 -1.26
C ALA A 242 15.32 -28.64 -1.63
N GLN A 243 14.26 -29.46 -1.65
CA GLN A 243 14.29 -30.85 -2.13
C GLN A 243 14.61 -30.91 -3.62
N THR A 244 14.17 -29.93 -4.41
CA THR A 244 14.40 -29.89 -5.87
C THR A 244 15.57 -28.97 -6.22
N ILE A 245 15.81 -27.91 -5.45
CA ILE A 245 16.87 -26.93 -5.66
C ILE A 245 17.70 -26.81 -4.36
N PRO A 246 18.70 -27.68 -4.17
CA PRO A 246 19.41 -27.84 -2.89
C PRO A 246 20.16 -26.57 -2.42
N ASP A 247 20.60 -25.71 -3.31
CA ASP A 247 21.36 -24.50 -3.04
C ASP A 247 20.48 -23.22 -2.98
N ILE A 248 19.15 -23.39 -2.94
CA ILE A 248 18.20 -22.26 -2.83
C ILE A 248 18.50 -21.38 -1.61
N ARG A 249 18.44 -20.07 -1.81
CA ARG A 249 18.53 -19.05 -0.77
C ARG A 249 17.28 -18.18 -0.76
N MET A 250 17.01 -17.55 0.38
CA MET A 250 15.93 -16.57 0.54
C MET A 250 16.49 -15.32 1.22
N VAL A 251 16.23 -14.17 0.62
CA VAL A 251 16.45 -12.85 1.24
C VAL A 251 15.08 -12.31 1.65
N MET A 252 14.94 -11.98 2.93
CA MET A 252 13.72 -11.39 3.48
C MET A 252 14.00 -9.96 3.93
N VAL A 253 13.25 -9.00 3.37
CA VAL A 253 13.34 -7.57 3.71
C VAL A 253 12.13 -7.19 4.54
N THR A 254 12.36 -6.66 5.75
CA THR A 254 11.30 -6.20 6.65
C THR A 254 11.74 -4.96 7.42
N HIS A 255 10.82 -4.05 7.71
CA HIS A 255 11.02 -2.96 8.67
C HIS A 255 10.28 -3.18 10.00
N ASN A 256 9.46 -4.24 10.08
CA ASN A 256 8.73 -4.60 11.28
C ASN A 256 9.18 -5.98 11.77
N THR A 257 9.81 -5.99 12.93
CA THR A 257 10.37 -7.18 13.56
C THR A 257 9.52 -7.70 14.73
N SER A 258 8.26 -7.30 14.83
CA SER A 258 7.38 -7.66 15.95
C SER A 258 7.19 -9.16 16.13
N GLN A 259 7.29 -9.95 15.04
CA GLN A 259 7.22 -11.41 15.07
C GLN A 259 8.57 -12.07 14.76
N ARG A 260 9.67 -11.42 15.10
CA ARG A 260 11.01 -11.96 14.83
C ARG A 260 11.26 -13.29 15.54
N SER A 261 10.85 -13.41 16.80
CA SER A 261 11.03 -14.63 17.58
C SER A 261 10.26 -15.81 16.99
N GLU A 262 9.02 -15.57 16.54
CA GLU A 262 8.19 -16.57 15.88
C GLU A 262 8.80 -17.00 14.53
N PHE A 263 9.34 -16.04 13.79
CA PHE A 263 10.04 -16.29 12.53
C PHE A 263 11.27 -17.17 12.76
N GLU A 264 12.15 -16.82 13.71
CA GLU A 264 13.38 -17.58 14.01
C GLU A 264 13.05 -18.98 14.52
N ALA A 265 12.04 -19.12 15.38
CA ALA A 265 11.58 -20.41 15.85
C ALA A 265 11.04 -21.31 14.71
N LEU A 266 10.23 -20.74 13.80
CA LEU A 266 9.71 -21.48 12.65
C LEU A 266 10.82 -21.91 11.71
N ALA A 267 11.71 -20.98 11.32
CA ALA A 267 12.82 -21.29 10.39
C ALA A 267 13.77 -22.35 10.96
N THR A 268 14.05 -22.30 12.27
CA THR A 268 14.86 -23.30 12.97
C THR A 268 14.16 -24.66 13.01
N SER A 269 12.87 -24.70 13.35
CA SER A 269 12.11 -25.96 13.41
C SER A 269 12.00 -26.68 12.07
N LEU A 270 12.06 -25.91 10.97
CA LEU A 270 12.04 -26.43 9.60
C LEU A 270 13.45 -26.70 9.04
N GLY A 271 14.51 -26.43 9.78
CA GLY A 271 15.89 -26.62 9.35
C GLY A 271 16.33 -25.74 8.18
N VAL A 272 15.73 -24.56 8.01
CA VAL A 272 15.99 -23.65 6.89
C VAL A 272 16.62 -22.31 7.28
N MET A 273 16.91 -22.11 8.56
CA MET A 273 17.45 -20.82 9.05
C MET A 273 18.75 -20.40 8.32
N GLU A 274 19.65 -21.34 8.06
CA GLU A 274 20.91 -21.11 7.35
C GLU A 274 20.74 -20.69 5.87
N ARG A 275 19.54 -20.87 5.31
CA ARG A 275 19.18 -20.50 3.94
C ARG A 275 18.59 -19.10 3.84
N ILE A 276 18.28 -18.47 4.98
CA ILE A 276 17.54 -17.21 5.02
C ILE A 276 18.46 -16.09 5.50
N THR A 277 18.49 -15.00 4.74
CA THR A 277 19.09 -13.73 5.15
C THR A 277 17.97 -12.74 5.46
N LEU A 278 17.89 -12.27 6.71
CA LEU A 278 16.89 -11.28 7.14
C LEU A 278 17.54 -9.88 7.16
N LEU A 279 17.01 -8.97 6.35
CA LEU A 279 17.42 -7.56 6.29
C LEU A 279 16.32 -6.68 6.91
N THR A 280 16.68 -5.85 7.89
CA THR A 280 15.71 -5.06 8.65
C THR A 280 15.70 -3.57 8.29
N SER A 281 16.64 -3.13 7.48
CA SER A 281 16.74 -1.73 7.07
C SER A 281 17.43 -1.69 5.70
N VAL A 282 16.66 -1.46 4.67
CA VAL A 282 17.16 -1.25 3.30
C VAL A 282 16.63 0.08 2.79
N ASP A 283 17.46 0.85 2.11
CA ASP A 283 17.04 2.04 1.38
C ASP A 283 16.47 1.68 0.00
N GLU A 284 15.98 2.68 -0.74
CA GLU A 284 15.38 2.47 -2.06
C GLU A 284 16.37 1.87 -3.07
N ALA A 285 17.61 2.33 -3.07
CA ALA A 285 18.65 1.84 -3.99
C ALA A 285 18.98 0.37 -3.69
N GLN A 286 19.12 0.02 -2.43
CA GLN A 286 19.32 -1.36 -1.99
C GLN A 286 18.12 -2.26 -2.34
N LYS A 287 16.89 -1.75 -2.19
CA LYS A 287 15.68 -2.48 -2.56
C LYS A 287 15.67 -2.80 -4.07
N ILE A 288 15.97 -1.81 -4.91
CA ILE A 288 16.07 -2.00 -6.36
C ILE A 288 17.15 -3.02 -6.70
N GLN A 289 18.33 -2.92 -6.08
CA GLN A 289 19.41 -3.89 -6.28
C GLN A 289 18.95 -5.32 -5.92
N LEU A 290 18.32 -5.51 -4.76
CA LEU A 290 17.83 -6.83 -4.33
C LEU A 290 16.79 -7.40 -5.30
N LEU A 291 15.91 -6.57 -5.85
CA LEU A 291 14.92 -6.96 -6.85
C LEU A 291 15.59 -7.38 -8.18
N GLN A 292 16.62 -6.66 -8.62
CA GLN A 292 17.38 -7.02 -9.84
C GLN A 292 18.19 -8.32 -9.67
N GLU A 293 18.79 -8.52 -8.50
CA GLU A 293 19.66 -9.68 -8.21
C GLU A 293 18.87 -10.96 -7.87
N ALA A 294 17.63 -10.84 -7.42
CA ALA A 294 16.77 -11.97 -7.10
C ALA A 294 16.28 -12.72 -8.36
N HIS A 295 16.05 -14.04 -8.25
CA HIS A 295 15.48 -14.84 -9.33
C HIS A 295 13.97 -14.68 -9.43
N LEU A 296 13.30 -14.40 -8.32
CA LEU A 296 11.87 -14.09 -8.23
C LEU A 296 11.54 -13.39 -6.92
N LEU A 297 10.44 -12.63 -6.93
CA LEU A 297 9.75 -12.17 -5.72
C LEU A 297 8.68 -13.19 -5.33
N LEU A 298 8.71 -13.66 -4.07
CA LEU A 298 7.63 -14.43 -3.46
C LEU A 298 6.86 -13.54 -2.50
N ALA A 299 5.60 -13.22 -2.84
CA ALA A 299 4.71 -12.34 -2.09
C ALA A 299 3.44 -13.08 -1.65
N PRO A 300 3.50 -14.02 -0.69
CA PRO A 300 2.41 -14.91 -0.31
C PRO A 300 1.44 -14.24 0.65
N SER A 301 1.06 -12.99 0.38
CA SER A 301 0.20 -12.21 1.25
C SER A 301 -1.19 -12.82 1.33
N ARG A 302 -1.72 -12.95 2.55
CA ARG A 302 -3.10 -13.38 2.80
C ARG A 302 -4.11 -12.27 2.52
N TYR A 303 -3.67 -11.04 2.61
CA TYR A 303 -4.46 -9.85 2.29
C TYR A 303 -3.57 -8.69 1.86
N GLU A 304 -3.97 -8.02 0.78
CA GLU A 304 -3.39 -6.76 0.30
C GLU A 304 -4.49 -5.79 -0.13
N GLY A 305 -4.35 -4.53 0.23
CA GLY A 305 -5.18 -3.47 -0.34
C GLY A 305 -4.80 -3.13 -1.78
N PHE A 306 -3.51 -3.32 -2.10
CA PHE A 306 -2.95 -3.13 -3.44
C PHE A 306 -1.81 -4.11 -3.72
N GLY A 307 -0.64 -3.96 -3.11
CA GLY A 307 0.52 -4.82 -3.38
C GLY A 307 1.61 -4.09 -4.16
N ILE A 308 2.27 -3.13 -3.54
CA ILE A 308 3.39 -2.40 -4.16
C ILE A 308 4.57 -3.32 -4.52
N PRO A 309 5.04 -4.27 -3.68
CA PRO A 309 6.18 -5.11 -4.02
C PRO A 309 6.06 -5.90 -5.34
N PRO A 310 4.91 -6.47 -5.72
CA PRO A 310 4.74 -7.07 -7.05
C PRO A 310 4.98 -6.11 -8.22
N ILE A 311 4.47 -4.88 -8.19
CA ILE A 311 4.72 -3.93 -9.31
C ILE A 311 6.17 -3.44 -9.31
N GLU A 312 6.79 -3.28 -8.16
CA GLU A 312 8.22 -2.97 -8.03
C GLU A 312 9.10 -4.10 -8.61
N ALA A 313 8.74 -5.35 -8.33
CA ALA A 313 9.44 -6.50 -8.89
C ALA A 313 9.34 -6.54 -10.42
N MET A 314 8.14 -6.35 -10.97
CA MET A 314 7.94 -6.28 -12.41
C MET A 314 8.73 -5.12 -13.04
N ALA A 315 8.78 -3.94 -12.39
CA ALA A 315 9.60 -2.80 -12.82
C ALA A 315 11.10 -3.11 -12.84
N ALA A 316 11.56 -3.98 -11.92
CA ALA A 316 12.94 -4.47 -11.82
C ALA A 316 13.24 -5.69 -12.68
N HIS A 317 12.35 -6.11 -13.59
CA HIS A 317 12.46 -7.35 -14.36
C HIS A 317 12.57 -8.61 -13.48
N CYS A 318 11.97 -8.61 -12.29
CA CYS A 318 11.93 -9.73 -11.36
C CYS A 318 10.57 -10.42 -11.46
N PRO A 319 10.49 -11.71 -11.83
CA PRO A 319 9.22 -12.43 -11.92
C PRO A 319 8.57 -12.58 -10.55
N VAL A 320 7.25 -12.70 -10.52
CA VAL A 320 6.46 -12.65 -9.29
C VAL A 320 5.66 -13.93 -9.09
N VAL A 321 5.69 -14.45 -7.86
CA VAL A 321 4.73 -15.45 -7.35
C VAL A 321 3.95 -14.80 -6.21
N THR A 322 2.63 -14.76 -6.31
CA THR A 322 1.76 -14.15 -5.28
C THR A 322 0.50 -14.98 -5.05
N THR A 323 -0.27 -14.61 -4.04
CA THR A 323 -1.54 -15.27 -3.72
C THR A 323 -2.65 -14.85 -4.68
N ASP A 324 -3.49 -15.81 -5.08
CA ASP A 324 -4.74 -15.54 -5.80
C ASP A 324 -5.83 -15.07 -4.82
N CYS A 325 -5.68 -13.85 -4.33
CA CYS A 325 -6.66 -13.22 -3.43
C CYS A 325 -6.53 -11.70 -3.41
N ALA A 326 -7.61 -11.03 -3.00
CA ALA A 326 -7.69 -9.59 -2.85
C ALA A 326 -7.11 -8.85 -4.07
N ALA A 327 -6.26 -7.85 -3.88
CA ALA A 327 -5.63 -7.12 -4.98
C ALA A 327 -4.52 -7.92 -5.72
N GLY A 328 -4.09 -9.05 -5.18
CA GLY A 328 -3.00 -9.84 -5.79
C GLY A 328 -3.32 -10.30 -7.21
N ASN A 329 -4.54 -10.80 -7.44
CA ASN A 329 -4.99 -11.26 -8.76
C ASN A 329 -5.40 -10.14 -9.72
N GLU A 330 -5.53 -8.91 -9.23
CA GLU A 330 -5.75 -7.74 -10.09
C GLU A 330 -4.43 -7.19 -10.66
N ILE A 331 -3.34 -7.32 -9.88
CA ILE A 331 -2.00 -6.85 -10.27
C ILE A 331 -1.26 -7.92 -11.08
N VAL A 332 -1.35 -9.18 -10.65
CA VAL A 332 -0.65 -10.30 -11.29
C VAL A 332 -1.65 -11.14 -12.07
N HIS A 333 -1.48 -11.22 -13.38
CA HIS A 333 -2.28 -12.09 -14.24
C HIS A 333 -1.57 -13.44 -14.36
N HIS A 334 -2.24 -14.51 -13.91
CA HIS A 334 -1.69 -15.87 -13.88
C HIS A 334 -1.16 -16.31 -15.24
N GLU A 335 0.08 -16.84 -15.26
CA GLU A 335 0.80 -17.30 -16.46
C GLU A 335 1.03 -16.21 -17.54
N LYS A 336 0.69 -14.97 -17.26
CA LYS A 336 0.94 -13.82 -18.15
C LYS A 336 1.99 -12.88 -17.59
N THR A 337 1.74 -12.30 -16.41
CA THR A 337 2.66 -11.34 -15.77
C THR A 337 3.30 -11.86 -14.49
N GLY A 338 2.89 -13.06 -14.04
CA GLY A 338 3.40 -13.75 -12.87
C GLY A 338 2.63 -15.06 -12.62
N LEU A 339 2.88 -15.71 -11.50
CA LEU A 339 2.15 -16.90 -11.10
C LEU A 339 1.29 -16.62 -9.87
N LEU A 340 0.02 -17.00 -9.93
CA LEU A 340 -0.91 -16.96 -8.80
C LEU A 340 -0.98 -18.34 -8.14
N VAL A 341 -1.00 -18.34 -6.82
CA VAL A 341 -1.11 -19.55 -5.98
C VAL A 341 -2.32 -19.41 -5.08
N ALA A 342 -3.05 -20.48 -4.88
CA ALA A 342 -4.21 -20.50 -4.01
C ALA A 342 -3.84 -20.07 -2.57
N TYR A 343 -4.82 -19.52 -1.87
CA TYR A 343 -4.68 -19.06 -0.50
C TYR A 343 -4.15 -20.18 0.42
N ASP A 344 -3.10 -19.89 1.21
CA ASP A 344 -2.44 -20.82 2.16
C ASP A 344 -1.91 -22.14 1.54
N ASP A 345 -1.80 -22.23 0.22
CA ASP A 345 -1.25 -23.41 -0.47
C ASP A 345 0.29 -23.41 -0.50
N ILE A 346 0.89 -23.92 0.57
CA ILE A 346 2.36 -23.99 0.73
C ILE A 346 3.00 -24.82 -0.41
N ALA A 347 2.38 -25.92 -0.82
CA ALA A 347 2.88 -26.77 -1.89
C ALA A 347 2.82 -26.05 -3.25
N GLY A 348 1.75 -25.30 -3.48
CA GLY A 348 1.58 -24.43 -4.65
C GLY A 348 2.66 -23.35 -4.75
N TYR A 349 3.01 -22.68 -3.64
CA TYR A 349 4.11 -21.70 -3.62
C TYR A 349 5.46 -22.37 -3.96
N ALA A 350 5.72 -23.56 -3.43
CA ALA A 350 6.93 -24.30 -3.77
C ALA A 350 6.96 -24.68 -5.25
N ALA A 351 5.88 -25.24 -5.78
CA ALA A 351 5.77 -25.64 -7.18
C ALA A 351 5.91 -24.46 -8.15
N ALA A 352 5.24 -23.35 -7.89
CA ALA A 352 5.33 -22.13 -8.69
C ALA A 352 6.75 -21.54 -8.69
N THR A 353 7.41 -21.54 -7.54
CA THR A 353 8.81 -21.09 -7.40
C THR A 353 9.75 -21.98 -8.20
N ILE A 354 9.66 -23.32 -8.06
CA ILE A 354 10.48 -24.27 -8.80
C ILE A 354 10.26 -24.09 -10.31
N ARG A 355 9.01 -23.94 -10.75
CA ARG A 355 8.66 -23.75 -12.15
C ARG A 355 9.35 -22.52 -12.75
N ILE A 356 9.32 -21.34 -12.06
CA ILE A 356 10.03 -20.14 -12.53
C ILE A 356 11.55 -20.36 -12.59
N LEU A 357 12.12 -21.07 -11.62
CA LEU A 357 13.56 -21.30 -11.57
C LEU A 357 14.05 -22.25 -12.66
N GLN A 358 13.25 -23.25 -13.06
CA GLN A 358 13.64 -24.27 -14.04
C GLN A 358 13.18 -23.97 -15.47
N ASP A 359 12.05 -23.30 -15.65
CA ASP A 359 11.47 -22.98 -16.95
C ASP A 359 11.92 -21.58 -17.42
N THR A 360 13.05 -21.55 -18.14
CA THR A 360 13.61 -20.28 -18.65
C THR A 360 12.69 -19.58 -19.66
N PRO A 361 12.05 -20.27 -20.64
CA PRO A 361 11.06 -19.65 -21.52
C PRO A 361 9.92 -18.97 -20.77
N LEU A 362 9.30 -19.67 -19.84
CA LEU A 362 8.23 -19.10 -19.00
C LEU A 362 8.73 -17.87 -18.21
N ARG A 363 9.89 -18.01 -17.56
CA ARG A 363 10.46 -16.89 -16.79
C ARG A 363 10.68 -15.66 -17.63
N THR A 364 11.23 -15.79 -18.84
CA THR A 364 11.44 -14.67 -19.78
C THR A 364 10.10 -14.04 -20.18
N GLN A 365 9.12 -14.86 -20.55
CA GLN A 365 7.78 -14.38 -20.88
C GLN A 365 7.15 -13.56 -19.73
N LEU A 366 7.23 -14.08 -18.49
CA LEU A 366 6.66 -13.40 -17.32
C LEU A 366 7.36 -12.07 -17.03
N ILE A 367 8.67 -12.00 -17.22
CA ILE A 367 9.47 -10.77 -17.04
C ILE A 367 9.03 -9.71 -18.06
N ASP A 368 9.03 -10.06 -19.34
CA ASP A 368 8.73 -9.10 -20.43
C ASP A 368 7.29 -8.59 -20.32
N ALA A 369 6.33 -9.48 -20.09
CA ALA A 369 4.94 -9.11 -19.97
C ALA A 369 4.66 -8.34 -18.66
N GLY A 370 5.31 -8.68 -17.55
CA GLY A 370 5.20 -7.97 -16.28
C GLY A 370 5.71 -6.54 -16.40
N TYR A 371 6.88 -6.34 -17.01
CA TYR A 371 7.44 -5.02 -17.25
C TYR A 371 6.54 -4.17 -18.18
N ALA A 372 6.05 -4.76 -19.27
CA ALA A 372 5.12 -4.08 -20.18
C ALA A 372 3.82 -3.67 -19.47
N HIS A 373 3.31 -4.49 -18.55
CA HIS A 373 2.14 -4.18 -17.74
C HIS A 373 2.38 -2.97 -16.82
N VAL A 374 3.55 -2.90 -16.17
CA VAL A 374 3.90 -1.76 -15.32
C VAL A 374 3.97 -0.47 -16.13
N ILE A 375 4.64 -0.48 -17.28
CA ILE A 375 4.75 0.70 -18.16
C ILE A 375 3.37 1.21 -18.58
N LYS A 376 2.45 0.32 -18.86
CA LYS A 376 1.11 0.68 -19.34
C LYS A 376 0.25 1.27 -18.21
N ASP A 377 0.21 0.62 -17.05
CA ASP A 377 -0.88 0.83 -16.09
C ASP A 377 -0.43 1.50 -14.79
N TYR A 378 0.88 1.44 -14.43
CA TYR A 378 1.38 1.85 -13.11
C TYR A 378 2.43 2.95 -13.13
N THR A 379 2.58 3.68 -14.24
CA THR A 379 3.50 4.83 -14.25
C THR A 379 2.92 6.02 -13.48
N PRO A 380 3.76 6.90 -12.92
CA PRO A 380 3.29 8.09 -12.21
C PRO A 380 2.38 8.97 -13.05
N ILE A 381 2.68 9.11 -14.34
CA ILE A 381 1.88 9.91 -15.31
C ILE A 381 0.50 9.27 -15.54
N THR A 382 0.44 7.96 -15.74
CA THR A 382 -0.83 7.23 -15.93
C THR A 382 -1.75 7.43 -14.72
N VAL A 383 -1.22 7.21 -13.52
CA VAL A 383 -1.98 7.33 -12.27
C VAL A 383 -2.39 8.78 -11.97
N ALA A 384 -1.49 9.75 -12.23
CA ALA A 384 -1.82 11.17 -12.05
C ALA A 384 -2.93 11.62 -13.01
N ASN A 385 -2.93 11.18 -14.28
CA ASN A 385 -3.98 11.51 -15.23
C ASN A 385 -5.33 10.91 -14.83
N GLN A 386 -5.38 9.66 -14.38
CA GLN A 386 -6.59 9.04 -13.83
C GLN A 386 -7.11 9.81 -12.61
N SER A 387 -6.21 10.24 -11.73
CA SER A 387 -6.54 11.07 -10.57
C SER A 387 -7.12 12.41 -10.97
N LEU A 388 -6.51 13.09 -11.95
CA LEU A 388 -6.98 14.38 -12.46
C LEU A 388 -8.36 14.29 -13.11
N GLU A 389 -8.62 13.25 -13.90
CA GLU A 389 -9.93 12.98 -14.48
C GLU A 389 -10.99 12.85 -13.37
N TYR A 390 -10.69 12.08 -12.35
CA TYR A 390 -11.61 11.90 -11.24
C TYR A 390 -11.82 13.18 -10.43
N TYR A 391 -10.78 13.99 -10.19
CA TYR A 391 -10.93 15.28 -9.52
C TYR A 391 -11.85 16.20 -10.31
N GLN A 392 -11.70 16.30 -11.63
CA GLN A 392 -12.56 17.10 -12.50
C GLN A 392 -14.03 16.67 -12.41
N GLN A 393 -14.30 15.35 -12.40
CA GLN A 393 -15.65 14.81 -12.20
C GLN A 393 -16.25 15.24 -10.85
N ARG A 394 -15.45 15.18 -9.77
CA ARG A 394 -15.92 15.58 -8.42
C ARG A 394 -16.13 17.07 -8.30
N ILE A 395 -15.28 17.91 -8.90
CA ILE A 395 -15.44 19.37 -8.97
C ILE A 395 -16.75 19.71 -9.70
N ALA A 396 -16.99 19.10 -10.87
CA ALA A 396 -18.20 19.36 -11.66
C ALA A 396 -19.50 18.95 -10.95
N THR A 397 -19.46 17.99 -10.03
CA THR A 397 -20.63 17.53 -9.27
C THR A 397 -20.80 18.24 -7.92
N PHE A 398 -19.76 18.89 -7.40
CA PHE A 398 -19.78 19.55 -6.10
C PHE A 398 -20.61 20.84 -6.09
N HIS A 399 -20.66 21.56 -7.21
CA HIS A 399 -21.39 22.83 -7.37
C HIS A 399 -22.84 22.65 -7.83
N LYS A 400 -23.29 21.40 -8.03
CA LYS A 400 -24.69 21.07 -8.35
C LYS A 400 -25.45 20.67 -7.09
#